data_f751942ff7ed6ec88706929c872f4e0f
#
_entry.id   f751942ff7ed6ec88706929c872f4e0f
#
_cell.length_a   1.000
_cell.length_b   1.000
_cell.length_c   1.000
_cell.angle_alpha   90.00
_cell.angle_beta   90.00
_cell.angle_gamma   90.00
#
_symmetry.space_group_name_H-M   'P 1'
#
loop_
_entity.id
_entity.type
_entity.pdbx_description
1 polymer ?
#
loop_
_entity_poly.entity_id
_entity_poly.type
_entity_poly.pdbx_seq_one_letter_code
_entity_poly.pdbx_strand_id
1 'polypeptide(L)'
;TTFVTMDRKYELTKNNKMIPLIMMAIGVIAIVMGFMSDKTRTWAALLQNNFYFTAMALGGTFFVAFQYVAQAGWAVGIKRVPEAMGGFLKYGMSAMILIFILGHHDLYHWTHAELYDKASPEYDSIMAGKSGFLNIPFFIVRMVAYAAIWVGFTMALRKHSLKEDEEGGIEHYKKSITLGAVFIVLFAVTSSTSAWDFLMSIDAHWFSTLFGWYTFAGLFVSALAMMAMFILFLRKRGYMNHVNENHLHDVGKFMFAFSIFWTYLWFSQFMLIWYANLP
;
A
#
# COMPACT_ATOMS: atom_id res chain seq x y z
N THR A 1 26.44 28.83 14.62
CA THR A 1 25.56 27.85 13.94
C THR A 1 24.90 27.05 15.04
N THR A 2 23.72 27.47 15.47
CA THR A 2 22.94 26.82 16.51
C THR A 2 22.38 25.51 15.88
N PHE A 3 22.92 24.38 16.31
CA PHE A 3 22.32 23.09 16.04
C PHE A 3 20.91 23.11 16.65
N VAL A 4 19.89 23.15 15.82
CA VAL A 4 18.52 22.98 16.25
C VAL A 4 18.40 21.53 16.73
N THR A 5 18.36 21.36 18.05
CA THR A 5 18.12 20.09 18.68
C THR A 5 16.76 19.55 18.20
N MET A 6 16.80 18.50 17.35
CA MET A 6 15.63 17.82 16.78
C MET A 6 14.95 16.88 17.79
N ASP A 7 14.99 17.16 19.06
CA ASP A 7 14.58 16.26 20.15
C ASP A 7 13.10 16.33 20.54
N ARG A 8 12.25 16.96 19.73
CA ARG A 8 10.83 16.98 20.05
C ARG A 8 10.12 15.78 19.41
N LYS A 9 9.99 14.71 20.17
CA LYS A 9 9.05 13.63 19.83
C LYS A 9 7.62 14.18 19.86
N TYR A 10 6.83 13.85 18.84
CA TYR A 10 5.41 14.21 18.84
C TYR A 10 4.69 13.43 19.93
N GLU A 11 4.20 14.11 20.94
CA GLU A 11 3.38 13.53 21.98
C GLU A 11 1.89 13.69 21.66
N LEU A 12 1.20 12.57 21.59
CA LEU A 12 -0.24 12.56 21.42
C LEU A 12 -0.93 13.10 22.68
N THR A 13 -1.50 14.27 22.60
CA THR A 13 -2.33 14.84 23.68
C THR A 13 -3.58 13.95 23.89
N LYS A 14 -4.19 14.03 25.08
CA LYS A 14 -5.41 13.26 25.43
C LYS A 14 -6.52 13.44 24.39
N ASN A 15 -6.74 14.67 23.95
CA ASN A 15 -7.76 14.97 22.93
C ASN A 15 -7.43 14.37 21.55
N ASN A 16 -6.17 14.35 21.17
CA ASN A 16 -5.74 13.76 19.90
C ASN A 16 -5.83 12.21 19.90
N LYS A 17 -5.81 11.58 21.08
CA LYS A 17 -6.04 10.13 21.21
C LYS A 17 -7.53 9.78 21.15
N MET A 18 -8.39 10.67 21.63
CA MET A 18 -9.82 10.40 21.75
C MET A 18 -10.52 10.27 20.40
N ILE A 19 -10.17 11.12 19.42
CA ILE A 19 -10.77 11.07 18.08
C ILE A 19 -10.54 9.70 17.40
N PRO A 20 -9.30 9.21 17.26
CA PRO A 20 -9.08 7.88 16.68
C PRO A 20 -9.77 6.75 17.45
N LEU A 21 -9.83 6.82 18.79
CA LEU A 21 -10.52 5.81 19.60
C LEU A 21 -12.02 5.78 19.32
N ILE A 22 -12.66 6.94 19.20
CA ILE A 22 -14.08 7.04 18.82
C ILE A 22 -14.28 6.47 17.42
N MET A 23 -13.42 6.82 16.46
CA MET A 23 -13.50 6.30 15.09
C MET A 23 -13.32 4.76 15.07
N MET A 24 -12.40 4.23 15.86
CA MET A 24 -12.23 2.77 16.00
C MET A 24 -13.48 2.10 16.57
N ALA A 25 -14.09 2.67 17.60
CA ALA A 25 -15.32 2.14 18.19
C ALA A 25 -16.48 2.14 17.16
N ILE A 26 -16.66 3.23 16.42
CA ILE A 26 -17.65 3.32 15.32
C ILE A 26 -17.33 2.25 14.25
N GLY A 27 -16.06 2.08 13.87
CA GLY A 27 -15.65 1.08 12.90
C GLY A 27 -15.97 -0.35 13.34
N VAL A 28 -15.72 -0.68 14.62
CA VAL A 28 -16.06 -2.01 15.17
C VAL A 28 -17.58 -2.23 15.15
N ILE A 29 -18.37 -1.24 15.56
CA ILE A 29 -19.83 -1.32 15.50
C ILE A 29 -20.31 -1.53 14.06
N ALA A 30 -19.77 -0.77 13.11
CA ALA A 30 -20.13 -0.89 11.69
C ALA A 30 -19.79 -2.28 11.13
N ILE A 31 -18.67 -2.87 11.51
CA ILE A 31 -18.26 -4.23 11.12
C ILE A 31 -19.26 -5.26 11.67
N VAL A 32 -19.58 -5.18 12.96
CA VAL A 32 -20.55 -6.11 13.60
C VAL A 32 -21.91 -6.02 12.92
N MET A 33 -22.42 -4.81 12.73
CA MET A 33 -23.70 -4.59 12.03
C MET A 33 -23.65 -5.08 10.58
N GLY A 34 -22.54 -4.88 9.89
CA GLY A 34 -22.32 -5.34 8.54
C GLY A 34 -22.42 -6.86 8.43
N PHE A 35 -21.74 -7.60 9.31
CA PHE A 35 -21.84 -9.07 9.34
C PHE A 35 -23.21 -9.61 9.67
N MET A 36 -24.03 -8.86 10.42
CA MET A 36 -25.41 -9.21 10.70
C MET A 36 -26.35 -8.94 9.53
N SER A 37 -26.00 -8.01 8.63
CA SER A 37 -26.81 -7.59 7.48
C SER A 37 -26.41 -8.33 6.19
N ASP A 38 -25.16 -8.21 5.79
CA ASP A 38 -24.62 -8.78 4.55
C ASP A 38 -23.14 -9.14 4.73
N LYS A 39 -22.89 -10.42 4.87
CA LYS A 39 -21.55 -10.98 5.12
C LYS A 39 -20.58 -10.70 3.96
N THR A 40 -21.01 -10.97 2.74
CA THR A 40 -20.17 -10.82 1.52
C THR A 40 -19.77 -9.37 1.32
N ARG A 41 -20.73 -8.46 1.40
CA ARG A 41 -20.47 -7.01 1.30
C ARG A 41 -19.53 -6.52 2.40
N THR A 42 -19.65 -7.06 3.60
CA THR A 42 -18.77 -6.67 4.73
C THR A 42 -17.34 -7.12 4.48
N TRP A 43 -17.13 -8.37 4.00
CA TRP A 43 -15.80 -8.84 3.63
C TRP A 43 -15.19 -8.01 2.51
N ALA A 44 -15.97 -7.68 1.47
CA ALA A 44 -15.52 -6.81 0.38
C ALA A 44 -15.12 -5.40 0.88
N ALA A 45 -15.91 -4.81 1.77
CA ALA A 45 -15.59 -3.52 2.38
C ALA A 45 -14.31 -3.58 3.24
N LEU A 46 -14.13 -4.65 4.03
CA LEU A 46 -12.92 -4.87 4.82
C LEU A 46 -11.69 -5.03 3.93
N LEU A 47 -11.77 -5.82 2.88
CA LEU A 47 -10.70 -6.01 1.91
C LEU A 47 -10.32 -4.67 1.25
N GLN A 48 -11.31 -3.94 0.73
CA GLN A 48 -11.08 -2.67 0.03
C GLN A 48 -10.41 -1.64 0.94
N ASN A 49 -10.95 -1.44 2.15
CA ASN A 49 -10.40 -0.45 3.08
C ASN A 49 -9.01 -0.86 3.58
N ASN A 50 -8.83 -2.13 3.95
CA ASN A 50 -7.52 -2.61 4.40
C ASN A 50 -6.47 -2.53 3.30
N PHE A 51 -6.82 -2.91 2.06
CA PHE A 51 -5.93 -2.77 0.91
C PHE A 51 -5.55 -1.29 0.71
N TYR A 52 -6.50 -0.37 0.73
CA TYR A 52 -6.27 1.05 0.50
C TYR A 52 -5.27 1.64 1.51
N PHE A 53 -5.46 1.42 2.81
CA PHE A 53 -4.54 1.93 3.82
C PHE A 53 -3.19 1.23 3.81
N THR A 54 -3.16 -0.08 3.53
CA THR A 54 -1.92 -0.84 3.37
C THR A 54 -1.13 -0.33 2.15
N ALA A 55 -1.82 -0.07 1.04
CA ALA A 55 -1.24 0.47 -0.18
C ALA A 55 -0.66 1.88 0.04
N MET A 56 -1.35 2.76 0.77
CA MET A 56 -0.81 4.07 1.15
C MET A 56 0.47 3.96 1.99
N ALA A 57 0.49 3.05 2.96
CA ALA A 57 1.68 2.81 3.77
C ALA A 57 2.85 2.27 2.93
N LEU A 58 2.54 1.38 1.99
CA LEU A 58 3.50 0.84 1.03
C LEU A 58 4.06 1.92 0.10
N GLY A 59 3.20 2.84 -0.36
CA GLY A 59 3.61 4.02 -1.12
C GLY A 59 4.58 4.93 -0.37
N GLY A 60 4.41 5.04 0.96
CA GLY A 60 5.38 5.72 1.84
C GLY A 60 6.74 5.02 1.83
N THR A 61 6.78 3.70 1.94
CA THR A 61 8.03 2.92 1.86
C THR A 61 8.68 3.04 0.47
N PHE A 62 7.88 2.98 -0.59
CA PHE A 62 8.36 3.18 -1.96
C PHE A 62 8.97 4.57 -2.13
N PHE A 63 8.33 5.62 -1.60
CA PHE A 63 8.88 6.97 -1.62
C PHE A 63 10.26 7.04 -0.96
N VAL A 64 10.40 6.47 0.24
CA VAL A 64 11.70 6.44 0.95
C VAL A 64 12.77 5.72 0.13
N ALA A 65 12.46 4.53 -0.37
CA ALA A 65 13.41 3.74 -1.17
C ALA A 65 13.82 4.48 -2.44
N PHE A 66 12.86 5.08 -3.15
CA PHE A 66 13.10 5.85 -4.35
C PHE A 66 13.99 7.07 -4.08
N GLN A 67 13.77 7.80 -2.98
CA GLN A 67 14.58 8.96 -2.64
C GLN A 67 16.03 8.59 -2.27
N TYR A 68 16.24 7.45 -1.59
CA TYR A 68 17.59 6.96 -1.32
C TYR A 68 18.32 6.58 -2.62
N VAL A 69 17.67 5.88 -3.54
CA VAL A 69 18.27 5.48 -4.81
C VAL A 69 18.55 6.69 -5.71
N ALA A 70 17.65 7.65 -5.73
CA ALA A 70 17.83 8.92 -6.44
C ALA A 70 18.82 9.87 -5.75
N GLN A 71 19.30 9.53 -4.54
CA GLN A 71 20.18 10.38 -3.72
C GLN A 71 19.62 11.80 -3.54
N ALA A 72 18.32 11.91 -3.36
CA ALA A 72 17.58 13.16 -3.34
C ALA A 72 17.70 13.88 -2.00
N GLY A 73 18.61 14.83 -1.89
CA GLY A 73 18.88 15.58 -0.67
C GLY A 73 17.69 16.37 -0.13
N TRP A 74 16.79 16.85 -1.02
CA TRP A 74 15.59 17.60 -0.60
C TRP A 74 14.63 16.77 0.27
N ALA A 75 14.54 15.47 0.02
CA ALA A 75 13.62 14.59 0.73
C ALA A 75 14.07 14.29 2.18
N VAL A 76 15.32 14.54 2.54
CA VAL A 76 15.86 14.26 3.87
C VAL A 76 15.05 14.95 4.97
N GLY A 77 14.63 16.20 4.72
CA GLY A 77 13.82 16.96 5.69
C GLY A 77 12.43 16.38 5.96
N ILE A 78 11.88 15.58 5.04
CA ILE A 78 10.53 15.02 5.15
C ILE A 78 10.51 13.49 5.31
N LYS A 79 11.65 12.80 5.20
CA LYS A 79 11.76 11.32 5.16
C LYS A 79 11.09 10.61 6.34
N ARG A 80 11.04 11.24 7.51
CA ARG A 80 10.44 10.66 8.71
C ARG A 80 8.93 10.45 8.61
N VAL A 81 8.25 11.23 7.80
CA VAL A 81 6.80 11.10 7.61
C VAL A 81 6.46 9.81 6.84
N PRO A 82 6.99 9.57 5.62
CA PRO A 82 6.72 8.32 4.91
C PRO A 82 7.29 7.08 5.61
N GLU A 83 8.41 7.18 6.35
CA GLU A 83 8.90 6.10 7.20
C GLU A 83 7.90 5.74 8.31
N ALA A 84 7.24 6.73 8.91
CA ALA A 84 6.22 6.50 9.93
C ALA A 84 4.97 5.86 9.32
N MET A 85 4.55 6.28 8.10
CA MET A 85 3.45 5.67 7.36
C MET A 85 3.71 4.18 7.10
N GLY A 86 4.93 3.82 6.69
CA GLY A 86 5.35 2.43 6.49
C GLY A 86 5.18 1.55 7.73
N GLY A 87 5.19 2.12 8.92
CA GLY A 87 4.94 1.39 10.17
C GLY A 87 3.57 0.70 10.25
N PHE A 88 2.60 1.12 9.44
CA PHE A 88 1.28 0.49 9.35
C PHE A 88 1.30 -0.85 8.59
N LEU A 89 2.28 -1.09 7.72
CA LEU A 89 2.33 -2.29 6.85
C LEU A 89 2.21 -3.60 7.62
N LYS A 90 2.85 -3.72 8.77
CA LYS A 90 2.75 -4.94 9.61
C LYS A 90 1.31 -5.24 10.05
N TYR A 91 0.54 -4.20 10.38
CA TYR A 91 -0.86 -4.34 10.78
C TYR A 91 -1.76 -4.59 9.57
N GLY A 92 -1.56 -3.84 8.49
CA GLY A 92 -2.31 -3.99 7.25
C GLY A 92 -2.13 -5.37 6.62
N MET A 93 -0.90 -5.88 6.56
CA MET A 93 -0.63 -7.23 6.04
C MET A 93 -1.16 -8.33 6.95
N SER A 94 -1.08 -8.17 8.28
CA SER A 94 -1.70 -9.13 9.21
C SER A 94 -3.22 -9.16 9.05
N ALA A 95 -3.86 -8.00 8.90
CA ALA A 95 -5.29 -7.91 8.64
C ALA A 95 -5.66 -8.52 7.27
N MET A 96 -4.82 -8.32 6.24
CA MET A 96 -5.02 -8.93 4.92
C MET A 96 -5.04 -10.46 4.99
N ILE A 97 -4.09 -11.04 5.75
CA ILE A 97 -4.02 -12.49 5.98
C ILE A 97 -5.29 -12.98 6.70
N LEU A 98 -5.74 -12.26 7.72
CA LEU A 98 -6.97 -12.61 8.45
C LEU A 98 -8.22 -12.52 7.56
N ILE A 99 -8.35 -11.46 6.75
CA ILE A 99 -9.46 -11.29 5.81
C ILE A 99 -9.48 -12.46 4.82
N PHE A 100 -8.32 -12.86 4.30
CA PHE A 100 -8.26 -14.01 3.39
C PHE A 100 -8.64 -15.31 4.09
N ILE A 101 -8.06 -15.62 5.24
CA ILE A 101 -8.33 -16.88 5.96
C ILE A 101 -9.82 -17.02 6.31
N LEU A 102 -10.45 -15.93 6.74
CA LEU A 102 -11.83 -15.95 7.23
C LEU A 102 -12.89 -15.68 6.16
N GLY A 103 -12.52 -14.96 5.08
CA GLY A 103 -13.45 -14.46 4.08
C GLY A 103 -13.21 -14.94 2.65
N HIS A 104 -12.21 -15.79 2.38
CA HIS A 104 -11.86 -16.18 1.01
C HIS A 104 -13.01 -16.81 0.22
N HIS A 105 -13.84 -17.63 0.89
CA HIS A 105 -14.97 -18.28 0.26
C HIS A 105 -16.06 -17.29 -0.17
N ASP A 106 -16.28 -16.22 0.62
CA ASP A 106 -17.28 -15.20 0.31
C ASP A 106 -16.76 -14.15 -0.69
N LEU A 107 -15.43 -13.96 -0.77
CA LEU A 107 -14.79 -12.94 -1.60
C LEU A 107 -14.36 -13.45 -2.98
N TYR A 108 -13.81 -14.67 -3.03
CA TYR A 108 -13.13 -15.16 -4.21
C TYR A 108 -13.84 -16.39 -4.77
N HIS A 109 -14.61 -16.21 -5.83
CA HIS A 109 -15.36 -17.26 -6.48
C HIS A 109 -14.47 -18.44 -6.90
N TRP A 110 -13.23 -18.19 -7.34
CA TRP A 110 -12.27 -19.22 -7.72
C TRP A 110 -11.86 -20.17 -6.58
N THR A 111 -12.25 -19.91 -5.34
CA THR A 111 -11.98 -20.83 -4.20
C THR A 111 -13.01 -21.96 -4.07
N HIS A 112 -14.08 -21.92 -4.87
CA HIS A 112 -15.14 -22.95 -4.86
C HIS A 112 -14.72 -24.18 -5.65
N ALA A 113 -14.74 -25.36 -5.03
CA ALA A 113 -14.29 -26.60 -5.64
C ALA A 113 -15.16 -27.06 -6.82
N GLU A 114 -16.43 -26.68 -6.83
CA GLU A 114 -17.43 -27.03 -7.83
C GLU A 114 -17.10 -26.53 -9.24
N LEU A 115 -16.34 -25.41 -9.32
CA LEU A 115 -15.89 -24.82 -10.59
C LEU A 115 -14.87 -25.67 -11.35
N TYR A 116 -14.22 -26.60 -10.67
CA TYR A 116 -13.14 -27.44 -11.22
C TYR A 116 -13.60 -28.88 -11.55
N ASP A 117 -14.77 -29.28 -11.07
CA ASP A 117 -15.32 -30.61 -11.33
C ASP A 117 -16.10 -30.60 -12.63
N LYS A 118 -15.60 -31.34 -13.64
CA LYS A 118 -16.26 -31.51 -14.96
C LYS A 118 -17.65 -32.13 -14.89
N ALA A 119 -17.99 -32.82 -13.81
CA ALA A 119 -19.31 -33.40 -13.61
C ALA A 119 -20.31 -32.42 -12.99
N SER A 120 -19.83 -31.29 -12.46
CA SER A 120 -20.65 -30.24 -11.84
C SER A 120 -21.35 -29.38 -12.89
N PRO A 121 -22.61 -28.99 -12.67
CA PRO A 121 -23.30 -27.99 -13.51
C PRO A 121 -22.60 -26.61 -13.47
N GLU A 122 -21.80 -26.35 -12.45
CA GLU A 122 -21.07 -25.09 -12.24
C GLU A 122 -19.64 -25.12 -12.80
N TYR A 123 -19.28 -26.17 -13.56
CA TYR A 123 -17.96 -26.29 -14.16
C TYR A 123 -17.60 -25.08 -15.03
N ASP A 124 -16.47 -24.44 -14.73
CA ASP A 124 -15.96 -23.32 -15.50
C ASP A 124 -14.58 -23.64 -16.10
N SER A 125 -14.54 -23.74 -17.42
CA SER A 125 -13.34 -24.10 -18.18
C SER A 125 -12.25 -23.00 -18.08
N ILE A 126 -12.64 -21.72 -17.93
CA ILE A 126 -11.72 -20.58 -17.78
C ILE A 126 -11.06 -20.65 -16.41
N MET A 127 -11.83 -20.91 -15.36
CA MET A 127 -11.33 -21.09 -14.00
C MET A 127 -10.40 -22.30 -13.90
N ALA A 128 -10.80 -23.43 -14.49
CA ALA A 128 -9.97 -24.63 -14.54
C ALA A 128 -8.62 -24.38 -15.22
N GLY A 129 -8.60 -23.57 -16.29
CA GLY A 129 -7.36 -23.14 -16.96
C GLY A 129 -6.46 -22.25 -16.11
N LYS A 130 -7.01 -21.52 -15.13
CA LYS A 130 -6.26 -20.64 -14.22
C LYS A 130 -5.84 -21.31 -12.89
N SER A 131 -6.23 -22.56 -12.66
CA SER A 131 -5.98 -23.30 -11.40
C SER A 131 -4.49 -23.40 -11.01
N GLY A 132 -3.57 -23.34 -11.98
CA GLY A 132 -2.13 -23.31 -11.71
C GLY A 132 -1.68 -22.05 -10.97
N PHE A 133 -2.36 -20.92 -11.16
CA PHE A 133 -2.06 -19.65 -10.49
C PHE A 133 -3.06 -19.34 -9.38
N LEU A 134 -4.35 -19.50 -9.63
CA LEU A 134 -5.44 -19.27 -8.67
C LEU A 134 -5.75 -20.57 -7.92
N ASN A 135 -4.96 -20.85 -6.90
CA ASN A 135 -5.21 -21.91 -5.92
C ASN A 135 -4.79 -21.45 -4.53
N ILE A 136 -5.50 -21.92 -3.51
CA ILE A 136 -5.32 -21.45 -2.12
C ILE A 136 -3.88 -21.60 -1.62
N PRO A 137 -3.18 -22.76 -1.77
CA PRO A 137 -1.83 -22.91 -1.28
C PRO A 137 -0.85 -21.90 -1.91
N PHE A 138 -0.88 -21.75 -3.23
CA PHE A 138 0.02 -20.83 -3.92
C PHE A 138 -0.32 -19.36 -3.65
N PHE A 139 -1.61 -19.04 -3.49
CA PHE A 139 -2.05 -17.70 -3.08
C PHE A 139 -1.49 -17.31 -1.70
N ILE A 140 -1.56 -18.23 -0.73
CA ILE A 140 -0.99 -18.02 0.62
C ILE A 140 0.53 -17.80 0.55
N VAL A 141 1.25 -18.61 -0.24
CA VAL A 141 2.70 -18.44 -0.41
C VAL A 141 3.03 -17.03 -0.95
N ARG A 142 2.29 -16.56 -1.98
CA ARG A 142 2.49 -15.21 -2.52
C ARG A 142 2.16 -14.14 -1.48
N MET A 143 1.08 -14.27 -0.76
CA MET A 143 0.67 -13.33 0.29
C MET A 143 1.72 -13.22 1.42
N VAL A 144 2.29 -14.35 1.85
CA VAL A 144 3.39 -14.38 2.83
C VAL A 144 4.65 -13.73 2.25
N ALA A 145 4.95 -13.98 0.98
CA ALA A 145 6.07 -13.33 0.29
C ALA A 145 5.90 -11.80 0.23
N TYR A 146 4.71 -11.30 -0.11
CA TYR A 146 4.41 -9.86 -0.09
C TYR A 146 4.62 -9.28 1.32
N ALA A 147 4.09 -9.95 2.35
CA ALA A 147 4.26 -9.50 3.73
C ALA A 147 5.74 -9.46 4.14
N ALA A 148 6.50 -10.50 3.83
CA ALA A 148 7.92 -10.60 4.16
C ALA A 148 8.75 -9.50 3.45
N ILE A 149 8.51 -9.29 2.16
CA ILE A 149 9.21 -8.27 1.37
C ILE A 149 8.84 -6.87 1.87
N TRP A 150 7.56 -6.53 1.92
CA TRP A 150 7.14 -5.16 2.23
C TRP A 150 7.45 -4.77 3.67
N VAL A 151 7.11 -5.60 4.64
CA VAL A 151 7.38 -5.32 6.04
C VAL A 151 8.88 -5.41 6.33
N GLY A 152 9.57 -6.42 5.80
CA GLY A 152 10.99 -6.62 6.02
C GLY A 152 11.84 -5.45 5.52
N PHE A 153 11.63 -5.01 4.28
CA PHE A 153 12.37 -3.86 3.73
C PHE A 153 12.00 -2.54 4.40
N THR A 154 10.72 -2.33 4.75
CA THR A 154 10.31 -1.15 5.51
C THR A 154 11.02 -1.07 6.85
N MET A 155 11.07 -2.18 7.58
CA MET A 155 11.77 -2.23 8.88
C MET A 155 13.29 -2.05 8.71
N ALA A 156 13.89 -2.65 7.69
CA ALA A 156 15.31 -2.53 7.41
C ALA A 156 15.71 -1.08 7.04
N LEU A 157 14.98 -0.44 6.12
CA LEU A 157 15.20 0.95 5.73
C LEU A 157 15.06 1.88 6.94
N ARG A 158 13.99 1.72 7.72
CA ARG A 158 13.79 2.53 8.94
C ARG A 158 14.88 2.30 9.97
N LYS A 159 15.32 1.05 10.18
CA LYS A 159 16.42 0.74 11.10
C LYS A 159 17.72 1.47 10.72
N HIS A 160 18.11 1.40 9.45
CA HIS A 160 19.31 2.08 8.96
C HIS A 160 19.16 3.60 9.00
N SER A 161 17.98 4.13 8.69
CA SER A 161 17.69 5.56 8.79
C SER A 161 17.78 6.10 10.24
N LEU A 162 17.33 5.33 11.24
CA LEU A 162 17.50 5.71 12.65
C LEU A 162 18.95 5.63 13.11
N LYS A 163 19.67 4.58 12.69
CA LYS A 163 21.10 4.44 13.00
C LYS A 163 21.96 5.52 12.34
N GLU A 164 21.59 5.99 11.15
CA GLU A 164 22.22 7.13 10.49
C GLU A 164 22.15 8.40 11.37
N ASP A 165 21.03 8.62 12.08
CA ASP A 165 20.89 9.77 12.99
C ASP A 165 21.69 9.56 14.29
N GLU A 166 21.82 8.33 14.80
CA GLU A 166 22.49 8.02 16.07
C GLU A 166 24.02 7.92 15.92
N GLU A 167 24.47 7.18 14.92
CA GLU A 167 25.89 6.85 14.72
C GLU A 167 26.61 7.85 13.79
N GLY A 168 25.83 8.55 12.94
CA GLY A 168 26.35 9.44 11.90
C GLY A 168 27.08 8.67 10.78
N GLY A 169 27.85 9.39 9.99
CA GLY A 169 28.65 8.79 8.92
C GLY A 169 27.83 8.41 7.68
N ILE A 170 28.48 7.75 6.71
CA ILE A 170 27.90 7.44 5.38
C ILE A 170 27.51 5.96 5.21
N GLU A 171 27.90 5.10 6.15
CA GLU A 171 27.73 3.65 5.99
C GLU A 171 26.26 3.22 5.99
N HIS A 172 25.45 3.77 6.89
CA HIS A 172 24.02 3.47 6.94
C HIS A 172 23.26 4.03 5.74
N TYR A 173 23.68 5.19 5.24
CA TYR A 173 23.15 5.79 4.01
C TYR A 173 23.42 4.89 2.79
N LYS A 174 24.67 4.41 2.60
CA LYS A 174 25.01 3.48 1.51
C LYS A 174 24.21 2.19 1.58
N LYS A 175 24.02 1.63 2.79
CA LYS A 175 23.17 0.44 2.99
C LYS A 175 21.72 0.72 2.63
N SER A 176 21.19 1.90 2.96
CA SER A 176 19.84 2.31 2.59
C SER A 176 19.65 2.45 1.08
N ILE A 177 20.67 2.95 0.36
CA ILE A 177 20.65 2.98 -1.12
C ILE A 177 20.56 1.56 -1.68
N THR A 178 21.41 0.64 -1.20
CA THR A 178 21.40 -0.77 -1.67
C THR A 178 20.06 -1.45 -1.36
N LEU A 179 19.55 -1.30 -0.13
CA LEU A 179 18.25 -1.85 0.25
C LEU A 179 17.13 -1.24 -0.57
N GLY A 180 17.15 0.06 -0.81
CA GLY A 180 16.19 0.76 -1.64
C GLY A 180 16.18 0.24 -3.08
N ALA A 181 17.35 0.05 -3.68
CA ALA A 181 17.49 -0.49 -5.04
C ALA A 181 16.89 -1.90 -5.16
N VAL A 182 17.23 -2.80 -4.24
CA VAL A 182 16.67 -4.16 -4.21
C VAL A 182 15.16 -4.12 -3.99
N PHE A 183 14.71 -3.28 -3.05
CA PHE A 183 13.28 -3.14 -2.76
C PHE A 183 12.49 -2.65 -3.98
N ILE A 184 12.97 -1.66 -4.73
CA ILE A 184 12.27 -1.14 -5.91
C ILE A 184 12.05 -2.23 -6.97
N VAL A 185 13.05 -3.08 -7.22
CA VAL A 185 12.90 -4.20 -8.15
C VAL A 185 11.86 -5.21 -7.66
N LEU A 186 11.95 -5.61 -6.40
CA LEU A 186 10.97 -6.52 -5.79
C LEU A 186 9.57 -5.90 -5.73
N PHE A 187 9.49 -4.60 -5.43
CA PHE A 187 8.23 -3.85 -5.37
C PHE A 187 7.56 -3.77 -6.74
N ALA A 188 8.31 -3.55 -7.82
CA ALA A 188 7.76 -3.49 -9.17
C ALA A 188 6.99 -4.78 -9.53
N VAL A 189 7.54 -5.94 -9.17
CA VAL A 189 6.87 -7.23 -9.38
C VAL A 189 5.74 -7.43 -8.38
N THR A 190 6.01 -7.25 -7.09
CA THR A 190 5.04 -7.58 -6.03
C THR A 190 3.86 -6.64 -5.97
N SER A 191 4.00 -5.36 -6.33
CA SER A 191 2.87 -4.41 -6.37
C SER A 191 1.87 -4.77 -7.47
N SER A 192 2.36 -5.18 -8.65
CA SER A 192 1.49 -5.61 -9.74
C SER A 192 0.83 -6.94 -9.45
N THR A 193 1.60 -7.95 -9.01
CA THR A 193 1.04 -9.27 -8.71
C THR A 193 0.08 -9.24 -7.53
N SER A 194 0.33 -8.41 -6.52
CA SER A 194 -0.61 -8.25 -5.38
C SER A 194 -1.92 -7.58 -5.79
N ALA A 195 -1.90 -6.65 -6.74
CA ALA A 195 -3.12 -6.05 -7.28
C ALA A 195 -3.96 -7.09 -8.04
N TRP A 196 -3.30 -7.99 -8.79
CA TRP A 196 -3.98 -9.11 -9.44
C TRP A 196 -4.53 -10.11 -8.44
N ASP A 197 -3.78 -10.42 -7.38
CA ASP A 197 -4.20 -11.38 -6.36
C ASP A 197 -5.34 -10.84 -5.49
N PHE A 198 -5.19 -9.67 -4.89
CA PHE A 198 -6.15 -9.18 -3.90
C PHE A 198 -7.39 -8.51 -4.50
N LEU A 199 -7.26 -7.85 -5.65
CA LEU A 199 -8.34 -7.08 -6.24
C LEU A 199 -8.88 -7.69 -7.53
N MET A 200 -8.01 -7.94 -8.51
CA MET A 200 -8.45 -8.40 -9.82
C MET A 200 -9.05 -9.81 -9.76
N SER A 201 -8.54 -10.69 -8.89
CA SER A 201 -9.02 -12.06 -8.77
C SER A 201 -10.42 -12.20 -8.12
N ILE A 202 -11.01 -11.11 -7.64
CA ILE A 202 -12.41 -11.07 -7.20
C ILE A 202 -13.31 -11.39 -8.37
N ASP A 203 -13.04 -10.80 -9.55
CA ASP A 203 -13.64 -11.19 -10.83
C ASP A 203 -12.57 -11.87 -11.70
N ALA A 204 -12.41 -13.17 -11.52
CA ALA A 204 -11.34 -13.91 -12.16
C ALA A 204 -11.58 -14.18 -13.66
N HIS A 205 -12.74 -13.86 -14.22
CA HIS A 205 -12.98 -13.87 -15.68
C HIS A 205 -12.31 -12.68 -16.35
N TRP A 206 -12.35 -11.51 -15.71
CA TRP A 206 -11.70 -10.32 -16.20
C TRP A 206 -10.19 -10.35 -15.94
N PHE A 207 -9.39 -9.80 -16.84
CA PHE A 207 -7.96 -9.66 -16.66
C PHE A 207 -7.42 -8.44 -17.41
N SER A 208 -6.42 -7.78 -16.80
CA SER A 208 -5.68 -6.69 -17.41
C SER A 208 -4.29 -6.58 -16.80
N THR A 209 -3.26 -6.56 -17.63
CA THR A 209 -1.88 -6.29 -17.19
C THR A 209 -1.72 -4.85 -16.70
N LEU A 210 -2.45 -3.91 -17.30
CA LEU A 210 -2.46 -2.50 -16.93
C LEU A 210 -3.01 -2.25 -15.53
N PHE A 211 -3.84 -3.15 -15.00
CA PHE A 211 -4.46 -3.02 -13.69
C PHE A 211 -3.44 -2.89 -12.55
N GLY A 212 -2.33 -3.62 -12.62
CA GLY A 212 -1.24 -3.49 -11.65
C GLY A 212 -0.62 -2.08 -11.64
N TRP A 213 -0.38 -1.51 -12.82
CA TRP A 213 0.15 -0.15 -12.97
C TRP A 213 -0.86 0.90 -12.54
N TYR A 214 -2.13 0.71 -12.87
CA TYR A 214 -3.22 1.56 -12.43
C TYR A 214 -3.32 1.62 -10.90
N THR A 215 -3.26 0.46 -10.26
CA THR A 215 -3.28 0.33 -8.80
C THR A 215 -2.04 1.00 -8.18
N PHE A 216 -0.85 0.79 -8.76
CA PHE A 216 0.37 1.45 -8.31
C PHE A 216 0.27 2.98 -8.39
N ALA A 217 -0.18 3.52 -9.51
CA ALA A 217 -0.30 4.97 -9.66
C ALA A 217 -1.28 5.57 -8.63
N GLY A 218 -2.44 4.93 -8.43
CA GLY A 218 -3.44 5.35 -7.44
C GLY A 218 -2.93 5.30 -6.00
N LEU A 219 -2.25 4.20 -5.62
CA LEU A 219 -1.67 4.09 -4.29
C LEU A 219 -0.59 5.15 -4.03
N PHE A 220 0.23 5.46 -5.03
CA PHE A 220 1.32 6.41 -4.85
C PHE A 220 0.81 7.85 -4.76
N VAL A 221 -0.17 8.24 -5.58
CA VAL A 221 -0.87 9.54 -5.42
C VAL A 221 -1.50 9.66 -4.04
N SER A 222 -2.19 8.61 -3.57
CA SER A 222 -2.81 8.59 -2.24
C SER A 222 -1.77 8.70 -1.12
N ALA A 223 -0.64 8.02 -1.26
CA ALA A 223 0.47 8.10 -0.31
C ALA A 223 1.09 9.50 -0.26
N LEU A 224 1.31 10.14 -1.42
CA LEU A 224 1.82 11.51 -1.51
C LEU A 224 0.85 12.52 -0.89
N ALA A 225 -0.45 12.37 -1.14
CA ALA A 225 -1.47 13.22 -0.54
C ALA A 225 -1.51 13.08 0.99
N MET A 226 -1.48 11.84 1.50
CA MET A 226 -1.43 11.59 2.94
C MET A 226 -0.14 12.13 3.57
N MET A 227 1.00 11.96 2.90
CA MET A 227 2.27 12.51 3.32
C MET A 227 2.22 14.04 3.42
N ALA A 228 1.68 14.72 2.40
CA ALA A 228 1.50 16.18 2.41
C ALA A 228 0.60 16.62 3.58
N MET A 229 -0.50 15.91 3.84
CA MET A 229 -1.38 16.20 4.98
C MET A 229 -0.66 16.07 6.31
N PHE A 230 0.13 15.01 6.52
CA PHE A 230 0.91 14.84 7.75
C PHE A 230 2.00 15.91 7.90
N ILE A 231 2.70 16.27 6.83
CA ILE A 231 3.70 17.34 6.85
C ILE A 231 3.05 18.66 7.26
N LEU A 232 1.94 19.04 6.63
CA LEU A 232 1.20 20.26 6.96
C LEU A 232 0.70 20.26 8.41
N PHE A 233 0.16 19.13 8.87
CA PHE A 233 -0.31 18.96 10.24
C PHE A 233 0.83 19.14 11.26
N LEU A 234 1.98 18.49 11.04
CA LEU A 234 3.14 18.57 11.92
C LEU A 234 3.76 19.97 11.89
N ARG A 235 3.86 20.60 10.69
CA ARG A 235 4.35 21.97 10.52
C ARG A 235 3.47 22.98 11.29
N LYS A 236 2.14 22.85 11.18
CA LYS A 236 1.19 23.71 11.93
C LYS A 236 1.36 23.58 13.45
N ARG A 237 1.88 22.44 13.93
CA ARG A 237 2.16 22.20 15.34
C ARG A 237 3.60 22.51 15.78
N GLY A 238 4.42 23.05 14.89
CA GLY A 238 5.78 23.49 15.19
C GLY A 238 6.83 22.37 15.23
N TYR A 239 6.51 21.16 14.71
CA TYR A 239 7.46 20.03 14.71
C TYR A 239 8.40 19.99 13.49
N MET A 240 8.04 20.59 12.38
CA MET A 240 8.79 20.53 11.12
C MET A 240 9.14 21.94 10.63
N ASN A 241 9.73 22.78 11.50
CA ASN A 241 10.06 24.17 11.18
C ASN A 241 11.14 24.31 10.08
N HIS A 242 11.93 23.26 9.85
CA HIS A 242 12.94 23.18 8.78
C HIS A 242 12.32 22.92 7.39
N VAL A 243 11.08 22.43 7.35
CA VAL A 243 10.37 22.18 6.08
C VAL A 243 9.77 23.48 5.60
N ASN A 244 10.25 23.95 4.46
CA ASN A 244 9.79 25.16 3.79
C ASN A 244 8.82 24.85 2.66
N GLU A 245 8.39 25.88 1.94
CA GLU A 245 7.43 25.76 0.85
C GLU A 245 7.98 24.99 -0.37
N ASN A 246 9.31 25.00 -0.57
CA ASN A 246 9.93 24.24 -1.67
C ASN A 246 9.74 22.73 -1.49
N HIS A 247 9.84 22.22 -0.25
CA HIS A 247 9.57 20.80 0.01
C HIS A 247 8.12 20.42 -0.31
N LEU A 248 7.16 21.28 0.07
CA LEU A 248 5.74 21.05 -0.26
C LEU A 248 5.48 21.18 -1.75
N HIS A 249 6.14 22.11 -2.41
CA HIS A 249 6.06 22.28 -3.86
C HIS A 249 6.60 21.06 -4.61
N ASP A 250 7.70 20.47 -4.14
CA ASP A 250 8.27 19.26 -4.75
C ASP A 250 7.35 18.04 -4.55
N VAL A 251 6.76 17.88 -3.37
CA VAL A 251 5.71 16.87 -3.16
C VAL A 251 4.51 17.13 -4.08
N GLY A 252 4.10 18.39 -4.23
CA GLY A 252 3.02 18.80 -5.12
C GLY A 252 3.29 18.45 -6.59
N LYS A 253 4.52 18.62 -7.07
CA LYS A 253 4.93 18.20 -8.43
C LYS A 253 4.77 16.69 -8.61
N PHE A 254 5.21 15.89 -7.64
CA PHE A 254 4.99 14.43 -7.69
C PHE A 254 3.51 14.08 -7.71
N MET A 255 2.69 14.71 -6.85
CA MET A 255 1.24 14.49 -6.85
C MET A 255 0.64 14.82 -8.22
N PHE A 256 1.00 15.94 -8.81
CA PHE A 256 0.52 16.35 -10.14
C PHE A 256 0.93 15.35 -11.21
N ALA A 257 2.22 15.00 -11.29
CA ALA A 257 2.74 14.07 -12.29
C ALA A 257 2.08 12.69 -12.21
N PHE A 258 1.95 12.14 -10.99
CA PHE A 258 1.33 10.83 -10.80
C PHE A 258 -0.19 10.86 -10.96
N SER A 259 -0.86 11.98 -10.72
CA SER A 259 -2.29 12.14 -11.04
C SER A 259 -2.52 12.10 -12.55
N ILE A 260 -1.66 12.75 -13.34
CA ILE A 260 -1.71 12.64 -14.81
C ILE A 260 -1.42 11.21 -15.26
N PHE A 261 -0.39 10.57 -14.69
CA PHE A 261 -0.04 9.20 -15.02
C PHE A 261 -1.18 8.23 -14.67
N TRP A 262 -1.84 8.39 -13.54
CA TRP A 262 -3.00 7.59 -13.15
C TRP A 262 -4.17 7.77 -14.12
N THR A 263 -4.49 9.01 -14.49
CA THR A 263 -5.52 9.32 -15.49
C THR A 263 -5.19 8.75 -16.86
N TYR A 264 -3.93 8.82 -17.27
CA TYR A 264 -3.44 8.22 -18.51
C TYR A 264 -3.65 6.69 -18.54
N LEU A 265 -3.33 5.98 -17.47
CA LEU A 265 -3.51 4.53 -17.40
C LEU A 265 -4.98 4.11 -17.49
N TRP A 266 -5.84 4.79 -16.79
CA TRP A 266 -7.28 4.63 -16.82
C TRP A 266 -7.87 4.88 -18.22
N PHE A 267 -7.47 5.97 -18.84
CA PHE A 267 -7.86 6.29 -20.20
C PHE A 267 -7.31 5.28 -21.20
N SER A 268 -6.08 4.83 -21.03
CA SER A 268 -5.47 3.81 -21.89
C SER A 268 -6.22 2.48 -21.81
N GLN A 269 -6.64 2.06 -20.62
CA GLN A 269 -7.47 0.86 -20.46
C GLN A 269 -8.81 0.99 -21.19
N PHE A 270 -9.47 2.15 -21.07
CA PHE A 270 -10.69 2.44 -21.79
C PHE A 270 -10.47 2.37 -23.31
N MET A 271 -9.43 3.01 -23.81
CA MET A 271 -9.10 3.04 -25.23
C MET A 271 -8.79 1.66 -25.79
N LEU A 272 -8.09 0.81 -25.04
CA LEU A 272 -7.80 -0.56 -25.47
C LEU A 272 -9.09 -1.37 -25.65
N ILE A 273 -10.01 -1.31 -24.69
CA ILE A 273 -11.29 -2.01 -24.75
C ILE A 273 -12.14 -1.46 -25.90
N TRP A 274 -12.27 -0.16 -26.00
CA TRP A 274 -13.09 0.51 -27.02
C TRP A 274 -12.55 0.29 -28.43
N TYR A 275 -11.23 0.48 -28.65
CA TYR A 275 -10.61 0.35 -29.96
C TYR A 275 -10.61 -1.10 -30.48
N ALA A 276 -10.36 -2.06 -29.59
CA ALA A 276 -10.36 -3.48 -29.92
C ALA A 276 -11.77 -4.10 -29.96
N ASN A 277 -12.81 -3.33 -29.63
CA ASN A 277 -14.20 -3.79 -29.54
C ASN A 277 -14.33 -5.06 -28.70
N LEU A 278 -13.64 -5.10 -27.55
CA LEU A 278 -13.72 -6.19 -26.61
C LEU A 278 -15.07 -6.12 -25.86
N PRO A 279 -15.77 -7.28 -25.67
CA PRO A 279 -17.03 -7.32 -24.95
C PRO A 279 -16.89 -6.96 -23.49
#